data_18a516b71ed3391e94e0de91d91187da
#
_entry.id   18a516b71ed3391e94e0de91d91187da
#
_cell.length_a   1.000
_cell.length_b   1.000
_cell.length_c   1.000
_cell.angle_alpha   90.00
_cell.angle_beta   90.00
_cell.angle_gamma   90.00
#
_symmetry.space_group_name_H-M   'P 1'
#
loop_
_entity.id
_entity.type
_entity.pdbx_description
1 polymer ?
#
loop_
_entity_poly.entity_id
_entity_poly.type
_entity_poly.pdbx_seq_one_letter_code
_entity_poly.pdbx_strand_id
1 'polypeptide(L)'
;MKRSSGARLCSTAAIGVLSFSLLTACSDEGSENTSGSKASSSAASSPAPAAKALTTAELEKLLLAQGEVKGYKVASGDDTLPSSKSKVKTDKPACDPLAWATAALAPGDTDANASNAVSEDKTSAATAKPTDLADAFDIDMTYVGLSSYAGDGAEKAMKAVSDGVAACAGGYGLKADGESTKVTRTAAEKGAAKGDETVAFASDVDMEGEGTATFHTAVVRKGNTVATFYTVNFAAMAKGGEMGAVPAAVIDAQVAKLK
;
A
#
# COMPACT_ATOMS: atom_id res chain seq x y z
N MET A 1 -7.16 -30.97 -43.06
CA MET A 1 -7.47 -30.44 -44.41
C MET A 1 -8.01 -29.02 -44.30
N LYS A 2 -7.47 -28.18 -45.14
CA LYS A 2 -7.80 -26.77 -45.44
C LYS A 2 -7.31 -25.66 -44.48
N ARG A 3 -6.19 -25.12 -44.94
CA ARG A 3 -5.65 -23.76 -44.67
C ARG A 3 -6.60 -22.69 -45.23
N SER A 4 -6.64 -21.54 -44.59
CA SER A 4 -6.89 -20.30 -45.29
C SER A 4 -6.08 -19.17 -44.68
N SER A 5 -5.13 -18.72 -45.44
CA SER A 5 -4.34 -17.50 -45.26
C SER A 5 -5.17 -16.30 -45.70
N GLY A 6 -5.04 -15.17 -45.04
CA GLY A 6 -5.55 -13.88 -45.47
C GLY A 6 -4.66 -12.77 -44.93
N ALA A 7 -3.68 -12.39 -45.72
CA ALA A 7 -2.83 -11.22 -45.55
C ALA A 7 -3.45 -10.00 -46.20
N ARG A 8 -2.97 -8.81 -45.78
CA ARG A 8 -2.92 -7.48 -46.45
C ARG A 8 -3.59 -6.39 -45.62
N LEU A 9 -3.12 -5.16 -45.54
CA LEU A 9 -1.99 -4.38 -46.06
C LEU A 9 -1.92 -3.07 -45.30
N CYS A 10 -0.73 -2.58 -45.15
CA CYS A 10 -0.22 -1.20 -44.97
C CYS A 10 -1.17 0.00 -45.18
N SER A 11 -0.99 1.05 -44.34
CA SER A 11 -0.91 2.45 -44.79
C SER A 11 -0.36 3.32 -43.66
N THR A 12 0.87 3.78 -43.76
CA THR A 12 1.46 5.09 -44.10
C THR A 12 1.15 6.26 -43.18
N ALA A 13 2.19 6.65 -42.50
CA ALA A 13 2.82 7.94 -42.26
C ALA A 13 1.96 9.23 -42.32
N ALA A 14 2.06 10.01 -41.24
CA ALA A 14 2.04 11.47 -41.33
C ALA A 14 2.99 12.07 -40.30
N ILE A 15 4.06 12.64 -40.81
CA ILE A 15 5.05 13.46 -40.13
C ILE A 15 4.40 14.85 -39.92
N GLY A 16 4.28 15.28 -38.70
CA GLY A 16 3.89 16.63 -38.33
C GLY A 16 5.05 17.35 -37.61
N VAL A 17 5.85 18.09 -38.41
CA VAL A 17 6.85 19.06 -37.92
C VAL A 17 6.10 20.32 -37.51
N LEU A 18 6.24 20.78 -36.29
CA LEU A 18 5.81 22.11 -35.84
C LEU A 18 6.91 22.80 -35.05
N SER A 19 7.52 23.64 -35.72
CA SER A 19 8.22 24.91 -35.63
C SER A 19 8.35 25.52 -34.22
N PHE A 20 9.59 25.72 -33.85
CA PHE A 20 10.10 26.65 -32.85
C PHE A 20 9.84 28.08 -33.29
N SER A 21 9.19 28.86 -32.43
CA SER A 21 9.16 30.31 -32.55
C SER A 21 9.99 30.92 -31.43
N LEU A 22 11.23 31.28 -31.74
CA LEU A 22 12.07 32.19 -30.99
C LEU A 22 11.57 33.63 -31.22
N LEU A 23 11.08 34.27 -30.16
CA LEU A 23 10.92 35.73 -30.17
C LEU A 23 12.01 36.35 -29.33
N THR A 24 13.04 36.74 -30.00
CA THR A 24 14.01 37.75 -29.57
C THR A 24 13.42 39.14 -29.88
N ALA A 25 13.29 39.96 -28.87
CA ALA A 25 13.13 41.41 -29.03
C ALA A 25 14.12 42.11 -28.11
N CYS A 26 15.12 42.66 -28.68
CA CYS A 26 16.05 43.63 -28.08
C CYS A 26 15.68 45.03 -28.52
N SER A 27 15.91 45.97 -27.60
CA SER A 27 16.30 47.41 -27.82
C SER A 27 15.20 48.38 -28.31
N ASP A 28 15.02 49.53 -27.74
CA ASP A 28 15.95 50.63 -27.52
C ASP A 28 15.33 51.76 -26.73
N GLU A 29 16.17 52.57 -26.13
CA GLU A 29 16.13 53.82 -25.43
C GLU A 29 14.90 54.75 -25.55
N GLY A 30 14.60 55.41 -24.41
CA GLY A 30 13.96 56.75 -24.42
C GLY A 30 13.18 57.11 -23.19
N SER A 31 13.86 57.65 -22.17
CA SER A 31 13.52 58.79 -21.27
C SER A 31 12.12 58.98 -20.70
N GLU A 32 12.13 59.08 -19.35
CA GLU A 32 11.41 59.98 -18.45
C GLU A 32 9.99 59.69 -17.98
N ASN A 33 9.98 59.33 -16.72
CA ASN A 33 9.27 59.91 -15.56
C ASN A 33 7.84 59.46 -15.20
N THR A 34 7.78 59.12 -13.93
CA THR A 34 6.71 59.19 -12.93
C THR A 34 5.79 58.01 -12.67
N SER A 35 5.90 57.59 -11.38
CA SER A 35 4.89 57.06 -10.48
C SER A 35 4.47 55.59 -10.55
N GLY A 36 5.10 54.82 -9.68
CA GLY A 36 4.44 54.03 -8.64
C GLY A 36 3.40 53.00 -9.04
N SER A 37 3.87 51.79 -9.35
CA SER A 37 3.12 50.59 -8.98
C SER A 37 4.11 49.43 -8.83
N LYS A 38 4.32 48.97 -7.61
CA LYS A 38 5.01 47.70 -7.34
C LYS A 38 4.20 46.57 -7.95
N ALA A 39 4.56 46.15 -9.15
CA ALA A 39 4.19 44.84 -9.64
C ALA A 39 5.05 43.84 -8.90
N SER A 40 4.44 43.16 -7.94
CA SER A 40 5.00 41.96 -7.31
C SER A 40 5.12 40.92 -8.40
N SER A 41 6.31 40.72 -8.94
CA SER A 41 6.61 39.57 -9.79
C SER A 41 6.52 38.33 -8.89
N SER A 42 5.38 37.66 -8.89
CA SER A 42 5.29 36.28 -8.41
C SER A 42 6.24 35.45 -9.26
N ALA A 43 7.41 35.17 -8.72
CA ALA A 43 8.29 34.13 -9.25
C ALA A 43 7.48 32.84 -9.24
N ALA A 44 7.07 32.36 -10.42
CA ALA A 44 6.52 31.04 -10.57
C ALA A 44 7.60 30.07 -10.12
N SER A 45 7.41 29.51 -8.93
CA SER A 45 8.26 28.44 -8.44
C SER A 45 8.18 27.30 -9.47
N SER A 46 9.32 26.96 -10.10
CA SER A 46 9.41 25.72 -10.89
C SER A 46 8.91 24.57 -10.02
N PRO A 47 8.02 23.70 -10.51
CA PRO A 47 7.59 22.55 -9.73
C PRO A 47 8.84 21.74 -9.35
N ALA A 48 8.94 21.39 -8.07
CA ALA A 48 9.99 20.50 -7.59
C ALA A 48 9.98 19.21 -8.42
N PRO A 49 11.15 18.61 -8.72
CA PRO A 49 11.20 17.35 -9.45
C PRO A 49 10.30 16.32 -8.73
N ALA A 50 9.43 15.65 -9.49
CA ALA A 50 8.57 14.62 -8.95
C ALA A 50 9.39 13.55 -8.22
N ALA A 51 8.99 13.17 -7.03
CA ALA A 51 9.67 12.14 -6.25
C ALA A 51 9.77 10.85 -7.08
N LYS A 52 10.98 10.27 -7.12
CA LYS A 52 11.22 9.01 -7.81
C LYS A 52 10.83 7.85 -6.90
N ALA A 53 10.10 6.88 -7.43
CA ALA A 53 9.81 5.65 -6.69
C ALA A 53 11.09 4.87 -6.35
N LEU A 54 11.12 4.27 -5.17
CA LEU A 54 12.14 3.28 -4.79
C LEU A 54 11.88 1.98 -5.56
N THR A 55 12.94 1.24 -5.81
CA THR A 55 12.87 -0.11 -6.37
C THR A 55 12.50 -1.13 -5.27
N THR A 56 12.04 -2.32 -5.66
CA THR A 56 11.80 -3.43 -4.73
C THR A 56 13.04 -3.72 -3.86
N ALA A 57 14.23 -3.78 -4.45
CA ALA A 57 15.48 -4.02 -3.72
C ALA A 57 15.85 -2.90 -2.72
N GLU A 58 15.41 -1.68 -2.95
CA GLU A 58 15.55 -0.57 -1.99
C GLU A 58 14.53 -0.69 -0.87
N LEU A 59 13.29 -1.09 -1.18
CA LEU A 59 12.24 -1.35 -0.18
C LEU A 59 12.60 -2.53 0.74
N GLU A 60 13.17 -3.61 0.22
CA GLU A 60 13.65 -4.76 1.01
C GLU A 60 14.64 -4.33 2.10
N LYS A 61 15.51 -3.35 1.82
CA LYS A 61 16.46 -2.80 2.81
C LYS A 61 15.81 -1.92 3.87
N LEU A 62 14.60 -1.43 3.60
CA LEU A 62 13.81 -0.63 4.53
C LEU A 62 12.88 -1.48 5.38
N LEU A 63 12.62 -2.74 5.04
CA LEU A 63 11.86 -3.64 5.89
C LEU A 63 12.55 -3.81 7.26
N LEU A 64 11.75 -4.11 8.27
CA LEU A 64 12.26 -4.44 9.60
C LEU A 64 13.19 -5.66 9.53
N ALA A 65 14.30 -5.60 10.25
CA ALA A 65 15.22 -6.71 10.41
C ALA A 65 15.15 -7.28 11.84
N GLN A 66 15.66 -8.50 12.00
CA GLN A 66 15.70 -9.15 13.32
C GLN A 66 16.44 -8.28 14.34
N GLY A 67 15.82 -8.07 15.50
CA GLY A 67 16.35 -7.27 16.60
C GLY A 67 15.99 -5.78 16.56
N GLU A 68 15.37 -5.27 15.49
CA GLU A 68 14.94 -3.87 15.40
C GLU A 68 13.67 -3.57 16.22
N VAL A 69 12.86 -4.58 16.51
CA VAL A 69 11.69 -4.45 17.40
C VAL A 69 11.86 -5.37 18.59
N LYS A 70 11.96 -4.77 19.78
CA LYS A 70 12.14 -5.55 21.03
C LYS A 70 10.91 -6.40 21.32
N GLY A 71 11.11 -7.68 21.59
CA GLY A 71 10.02 -8.62 21.90
C GLY A 71 9.35 -9.20 20.66
N TYR A 72 9.95 -9.02 19.48
CA TYR A 72 9.44 -9.55 18.22
C TYR A 72 10.53 -10.31 17.45
N LYS A 73 10.09 -11.29 16.69
CA LYS A 73 10.86 -12.00 15.67
C LYS A 73 10.45 -11.50 14.30
N VAL A 74 11.41 -11.38 13.39
CA VAL A 74 11.18 -10.98 12.01
C VAL A 74 11.54 -12.15 11.10
N ALA A 75 10.60 -12.53 10.22
CA ALA A 75 10.80 -13.51 9.18
C ALA A 75 10.79 -12.80 7.82
N SER A 76 11.77 -13.09 6.97
CA SER A 76 11.81 -12.62 5.58
C SER A 76 11.08 -13.61 4.68
N GLY A 77 10.21 -13.08 3.82
CA GLY A 77 9.40 -13.87 2.89
C GLY A 77 8.27 -14.63 3.60
N ASP A 78 7.14 -14.71 2.96
CA ASP A 78 6.02 -15.51 3.41
C ASP A 78 5.30 -16.08 2.18
N ASP A 79 5.43 -17.38 1.99
CA ASP A 79 4.78 -18.10 0.88
C ASP A 79 3.26 -18.21 1.07
N THR A 80 2.73 -17.78 2.23
CA THR A 80 1.29 -17.77 2.50
C THR A 80 0.60 -16.54 1.94
N LEU A 81 1.35 -15.48 1.57
CA LEU A 81 0.81 -14.28 0.98
C LEU A 81 0.72 -14.39 -0.55
N PRO A 82 -0.34 -13.81 -1.16
CA PRO A 82 -0.43 -13.70 -2.60
C PRO A 82 0.78 -12.96 -3.18
N SER A 83 1.47 -13.58 -4.14
CA SER A 83 2.72 -13.05 -4.71
C SER A 83 2.54 -11.80 -5.59
N SER A 84 1.30 -11.44 -5.95
CA SER A 84 1.01 -10.29 -6.81
C SER A 84 -0.46 -9.88 -6.77
N LYS A 85 -0.74 -8.62 -7.14
CA LYS A 85 -2.10 -8.09 -7.26
C LYS A 85 -2.99 -8.86 -8.25
N SER A 86 -2.41 -9.48 -9.26
CA SER A 86 -3.18 -10.27 -10.23
C SER A 86 -3.85 -11.50 -9.61
N LYS A 87 -3.35 -11.96 -8.48
CA LYS A 87 -3.88 -13.08 -7.72
C LYS A 87 -4.93 -12.69 -6.67
N VAL A 88 -5.06 -11.39 -6.40
CA VAL A 88 -6.04 -10.84 -5.45
C VAL A 88 -7.05 -9.99 -6.21
N LYS A 89 -8.32 -10.39 -6.19
CA LYS A 89 -9.41 -9.70 -6.90
C LYS A 89 -10.63 -9.60 -6.03
N THR A 90 -11.35 -8.51 -6.17
CA THR A 90 -12.66 -8.37 -5.54
C THR A 90 -13.76 -8.35 -6.62
N ASP A 91 -15.00 -8.57 -6.19
CA ASP A 91 -16.18 -8.39 -7.05
C ASP A 91 -16.57 -6.91 -7.21
N LYS A 92 -15.91 -6.01 -6.45
CA LYS A 92 -16.10 -4.57 -6.46
C LYS A 92 -14.74 -3.88 -6.61
N PRO A 93 -14.38 -3.34 -7.77
CA PRO A 93 -13.06 -2.72 -7.99
C PRO A 93 -12.68 -1.62 -6.99
N ALA A 94 -13.66 -0.94 -6.39
CA ALA A 94 -13.42 0.05 -5.33
C ALA A 94 -12.83 -0.59 -4.06
N CYS A 95 -12.96 -1.92 -3.88
CA CYS A 95 -12.46 -2.67 -2.72
C CYS A 95 -11.07 -3.29 -2.96
N ASP A 96 -10.56 -3.29 -4.20
CA ASP A 96 -9.25 -3.84 -4.53
C ASP A 96 -8.11 -3.24 -3.68
N PRO A 97 -8.04 -1.90 -3.43
CA PRO A 97 -7.00 -1.33 -2.58
C PRO A 97 -6.99 -1.88 -1.15
N LEU A 98 -8.16 -2.21 -0.59
CA LEU A 98 -8.27 -2.81 0.74
C LEU A 98 -7.76 -4.25 0.73
N ALA A 99 -8.19 -5.04 -0.26
CA ALA A 99 -7.76 -6.42 -0.42
C ALA A 99 -6.24 -6.53 -0.65
N TRP A 100 -5.66 -5.60 -1.42
CA TRP A 100 -4.20 -5.55 -1.60
C TRP A 100 -3.47 -5.15 -0.31
N ALA A 101 -3.98 -4.18 0.44
CA ALA A 101 -3.40 -3.77 1.72
C ALA A 101 -3.39 -4.92 2.74
N THR A 102 -4.45 -5.74 2.81
CA THR A 102 -4.55 -6.93 3.68
C THR A 102 -3.75 -8.13 3.16
N ALA A 103 -3.12 -8.02 1.99
CA ALA A 103 -2.21 -9.01 1.43
C ALA A 103 -0.74 -8.51 1.41
N ALA A 104 -0.42 -7.46 2.16
CA ALA A 104 0.88 -6.77 2.16
C ALA A 104 1.35 -6.35 0.76
N LEU A 105 0.42 -6.14 -0.17
CA LEU A 105 0.65 -5.66 -1.52
C LEU A 105 0.44 -4.15 -1.63
N ALA A 106 0.96 -3.56 -2.71
CA ALA A 106 0.79 -2.14 -2.97
C ALA A 106 -0.70 -1.78 -3.20
N PRO A 107 -1.32 -0.90 -2.39
CA PRO A 107 -2.72 -0.53 -2.56
C PRO A 107 -2.99 0.38 -3.77
N GLY A 108 -1.95 0.93 -4.40
CA GLY A 108 -2.04 1.79 -5.58
C GLY A 108 -1.28 1.23 -6.79
N ASP A 109 -1.12 2.06 -7.81
CA ASP A 109 -0.50 1.68 -9.07
C ASP A 109 1.03 1.78 -8.99
N THR A 110 1.66 0.69 -8.59
CA THR A 110 3.11 0.46 -8.62
C THR A 110 3.40 -1.04 -8.56
N ASP A 111 4.52 -1.47 -9.15
CA ASP A 111 5.07 -2.81 -9.02
C ASP A 111 6.20 -2.89 -7.96
N ALA A 112 6.64 -1.73 -7.43
CA ALA A 112 7.64 -1.67 -6.38
C ALA A 112 7.02 -2.04 -5.04
N ASN A 113 7.20 -3.30 -4.63
CA ASN A 113 6.65 -3.87 -3.41
C ASN A 113 7.67 -4.81 -2.74
N ALA A 114 7.72 -4.80 -1.41
CA ALA A 114 8.47 -5.74 -0.60
C ALA A 114 7.69 -6.02 0.69
N SER A 115 7.82 -7.22 1.26
CA SER A 115 7.09 -7.59 2.47
C SER A 115 7.92 -8.50 3.38
N ASN A 116 7.56 -8.51 4.66
CA ASN A 116 8.02 -9.46 5.65
C ASN A 116 6.93 -9.71 6.70
N ALA A 117 7.21 -10.62 7.64
CA ALA A 117 6.33 -10.94 8.75
C ALA A 117 7.04 -10.67 10.08
N VAL A 118 6.29 -10.15 11.04
CA VAL A 118 6.76 -9.82 12.40
C VAL A 118 5.84 -10.52 13.38
N SER A 119 6.37 -11.40 14.23
CA SER A 119 5.61 -12.12 15.25
C SER A 119 6.10 -11.81 16.66
N GLU A 120 5.21 -11.88 17.65
CA GLU A 120 5.62 -11.78 19.04
C GLU A 120 6.63 -12.88 19.42
N ASP A 121 7.70 -12.50 20.12
CA ASP A 121 8.64 -13.46 20.68
C ASP A 121 8.18 -13.92 22.05
N LYS A 122 7.31 -14.92 22.08
CA LYS A 122 6.85 -15.54 23.33
C LYS A 122 7.92 -16.42 24.02
N THR A 123 9.06 -16.67 23.37
CA THR A 123 10.12 -17.53 23.97
C THR A 123 10.79 -16.89 25.18
N SER A 124 10.80 -15.56 25.28
CA SER A 124 11.35 -14.83 26.43
C SER A 124 10.41 -14.84 27.66
N ALA A 125 9.12 -15.12 27.46
CA ALA A 125 8.11 -15.21 28.53
C ALA A 125 7.82 -16.65 28.98
N ALA A 126 8.25 -17.64 28.21
CA ALA A 126 7.87 -19.04 28.43
C ALA A 126 8.88 -19.77 29.31
N THR A 127 8.69 -19.72 30.63
CA THR A 127 9.05 -20.82 31.51
C THR A 127 8.05 -21.98 31.47
N ALA A 128 6.91 -21.79 30.80
CA ALA A 128 5.88 -22.82 30.60
C ALA A 128 6.00 -23.42 29.19
N LYS A 129 6.16 -24.74 29.12
CA LYS A 129 5.95 -25.47 27.86
C LYS A 129 4.49 -25.26 27.47
N PRO A 130 4.18 -25.04 26.17
CA PRO A 130 2.80 -25.02 25.70
C PRO A 130 2.12 -26.31 26.18
N THR A 131 1.02 -26.15 26.91
CA THR A 131 0.28 -27.28 27.48
C THR A 131 -0.64 -27.91 26.43
N ASP A 132 -0.89 -27.17 25.35
CA ASP A 132 -1.71 -27.60 24.22
C ASP A 132 -1.09 -27.13 22.90
N LEU A 133 -1.38 -27.86 21.83
CA LEU A 133 -0.99 -27.48 20.47
C LEU A 133 -1.63 -26.13 20.08
N ALA A 134 -2.83 -25.84 20.57
CA ALA A 134 -3.54 -24.59 20.36
C ALA A 134 -2.77 -23.38 20.92
N ASP A 135 -2.10 -23.53 22.07
CA ASP A 135 -1.30 -22.46 22.66
C ASP A 135 -0.03 -22.14 21.84
N ALA A 136 0.46 -23.14 21.09
CA ALA A 136 1.62 -22.96 20.21
C ALA A 136 1.29 -22.12 18.97
N PHE A 137 0.03 -22.09 18.54
CA PHE A 137 -0.47 -21.29 17.42
C PHE A 137 -1.15 -19.97 17.85
N ASP A 138 -1.26 -19.72 19.15
CA ASP A 138 -1.75 -18.46 19.70
C ASP A 138 -0.63 -17.40 19.69
N ILE A 139 -0.23 -17.02 18.48
CA ILE A 139 0.80 -16.03 18.21
C ILE A 139 0.24 -15.03 17.21
N ASP A 140 0.30 -13.76 17.56
CA ASP A 140 0.00 -12.69 16.63
C ASP A 140 1.15 -12.53 15.62
N MET A 141 0.81 -12.66 14.35
CA MET A 141 1.71 -12.43 13.23
C MET A 141 1.25 -11.19 12.48
N THR A 142 2.09 -10.18 12.42
CA THR A 142 1.83 -8.95 11.66
C THR A 142 2.60 -9.00 10.35
N TYR A 143 1.88 -8.96 9.25
CA TYR A 143 2.46 -8.81 7.92
C TYR A 143 2.69 -7.34 7.63
N VAL A 144 3.86 -7.03 7.11
CA VAL A 144 4.29 -5.68 6.76
C VAL A 144 4.59 -5.64 5.27
N GLY A 145 3.89 -4.78 4.54
CA GLY A 145 4.15 -4.51 3.13
C GLY A 145 4.68 -3.10 2.95
N LEU A 146 5.68 -2.92 2.10
CA LEU A 146 6.17 -1.62 1.66
C LEU A 146 5.95 -1.47 0.16
N SER A 147 5.48 -0.31 -0.26
CA SER A 147 5.36 0.05 -1.67
C SER A 147 5.79 1.49 -1.90
N SER A 148 6.38 1.79 -3.07
CA SER A 148 6.84 3.13 -3.38
C SER A 148 6.30 3.60 -4.73
N TYR A 149 6.06 4.90 -4.83
CA TYR A 149 5.33 5.51 -5.93
C TYR A 149 6.08 6.70 -6.49
N ALA A 150 5.92 6.95 -7.79
CA ALA A 150 6.40 8.16 -8.42
C ALA A 150 5.38 9.30 -8.28
N GLY A 151 5.86 10.53 -8.18
CA GLY A 151 5.02 11.72 -8.13
C GLY A 151 4.04 11.72 -6.95
N ASP A 152 2.77 11.87 -7.23
CA ASP A 152 1.64 11.87 -6.27
C ASP A 152 0.99 10.50 -6.07
N GLY A 153 1.63 9.43 -6.57
CA GLY A 153 1.06 8.08 -6.55
C GLY A 153 0.77 7.56 -5.15
N ALA A 154 1.61 7.88 -4.15
CA ALA A 154 1.38 7.48 -2.76
C ALA A 154 0.12 8.15 -2.15
N GLU A 155 -0.10 9.44 -2.44
CA GLU A 155 -1.31 10.15 -2.00
C GLU A 155 -2.57 9.57 -2.64
N LYS A 156 -2.49 9.24 -3.94
CA LYS A 156 -3.58 8.56 -4.66
C LYS A 156 -3.87 7.17 -4.08
N ALA A 157 -2.84 6.43 -3.70
CA ALA A 157 -2.99 5.12 -3.07
C ALA A 157 -3.69 5.25 -1.70
N MET A 158 -3.28 6.21 -0.86
CA MET A 158 -3.95 6.46 0.43
C MET A 158 -5.40 6.87 0.24
N LYS A 159 -5.66 7.77 -0.73
CA LYS A 159 -7.04 8.16 -1.06
C LYS A 159 -7.88 6.96 -1.52
N ALA A 160 -7.34 6.08 -2.35
CA ALA A 160 -8.04 4.89 -2.81
C ALA A 160 -8.38 3.93 -1.65
N VAL A 161 -7.47 3.77 -0.67
CA VAL A 161 -7.75 3.01 0.56
C VAL A 161 -8.86 3.67 1.36
N SER A 162 -8.76 4.98 1.60
CA SER A 162 -9.77 5.74 2.37
C SER A 162 -11.16 5.69 1.72
N ASP A 163 -11.23 5.92 0.42
CA ASP A 163 -12.48 5.83 -0.35
C ASP A 163 -13.04 4.39 -0.34
N GLY A 164 -12.14 3.39 -0.44
CA GLY A 164 -12.48 1.98 -0.38
C GLY A 164 -13.14 1.59 0.94
N VAL A 165 -12.65 2.07 2.07
CA VAL A 165 -13.28 1.80 3.39
C VAL A 165 -14.74 2.20 3.40
N ALA A 166 -15.07 3.38 2.88
CA ALA A 166 -16.45 3.86 2.80
C ALA A 166 -17.28 3.07 1.78
N ALA A 167 -16.74 2.85 0.58
CA ALA A 167 -17.44 2.15 -0.50
C ALA A 167 -17.72 0.67 -0.19
N CYS A 168 -16.86 0.05 0.62
CA CYS A 168 -16.92 -1.38 0.95
C CYS A 168 -17.51 -1.67 2.34
N ALA A 169 -18.17 -0.69 2.99
CA ALA A 169 -18.77 -0.86 4.31
C ALA A 169 -19.79 -2.02 4.37
N GLY A 170 -20.47 -2.34 3.27
CA GLY A 170 -21.40 -3.47 3.13
C GLY A 170 -20.72 -4.78 2.66
N GLY A 171 -19.39 -4.86 2.72
CA GLY A 171 -18.63 -6.04 2.32
C GLY A 171 -18.49 -6.24 0.82
N TYR A 172 -17.72 -7.28 0.45
CA TYR A 172 -17.39 -7.64 -0.94
C TYR A 172 -16.94 -9.12 -1.01
N GLY A 173 -17.04 -9.69 -2.21
CA GLY A 173 -16.43 -10.99 -2.51
C GLY A 173 -14.93 -10.81 -2.78
N LEU A 174 -14.10 -11.65 -2.16
CA LEU A 174 -12.65 -11.67 -2.32
C LEU A 174 -12.23 -13.00 -2.93
N LYS A 175 -11.34 -12.95 -3.92
CA LYS A 175 -10.65 -14.11 -4.46
C LYS A 175 -9.14 -13.89 -4.34
N ALA A 176 -8.46 -14.79 -3.61
CA ALA A 176 -7.02 -14.77 -3.43
C ALA A 176 -6.43 -16.14 -3.73
N ASP A 177 -5.40 -16.23 -4.60
CA ASP A 177 -4.74 -17.47 -5.03
C ASP A 177 -5.70 -18.59 -5.48
N GLY A 178 -6.87 -18.22 -5.99
CA GLY A 178 -7.88 -19.16 -6.48
C GLY A 178 -8.95 -19.51 -5.46
N GLU A 179 -8.73 -19.25 -4.20
CA GLU A 179 -9.72 -19.40 -3.13
C GLU A 179 -10.65 -18.20 -3.08
N SER A 180 -11.92 -18.44 -2.75
CA SER A 180 -12.93 -17.39 -2.66
C SER A 180 -13.40 -17.29 -1.22
N THR A 181 -13.48 -16.08 -0.71
CA THR A 181 -14.03 -15.77 0.61
C THR A 181 -14.90 -14.52 0.54
N LYS A 182 -15.61 -14.22 1.60
CA LYS A 182 -16.51 -13.06 1.68
C LYS A 182 -16.10 -12.16 2.83
N VAL A 183 -15.75 -10.94 2.51
CA VAL A 183 -15.73 -9.85 3.50
C VAL A 183 -17.17 -9.38 3.67
N THR A 184 -17.70 -9.52 4.87
CA THR A 184 -19.11 -9.20 5.16
C THR A 184 -19.30 -7.74 5.54
N ARG A 185 -18.25 -7.11 6.06
CA ARG A 185 -18.23 -5.71 6.49
C ARG A 185 -16.81 -5.15 6.42
N THR A 186 -16.72 -3.85 6.15
CA THR A 186 -15.51 -3.06 6.39
C THR A 186 -15.89 -1.81 7.18
N ALA A 187 -15.08 -1.43 8.18
CA ALA A 187 -15.33 -0.28 9.01
C ALA A 187 -14.03 0.49 9.26
N ALA A 188 -14.11 1.83 9.23
CA ALA A 188 -12.99 2.68 9.60
C ALA A 188 -12.67 2.52 11.09
N GLU A 189 -11.37 2.53 11.41
CA GLU A 189 -10.86 2.50 12.78
C GLU A 189 -10.00 3.72 13.07
N LYS A 190 -9.78 3.96 14.37
CA LYS A 190 -8.85 4.99 14.79
C LYS A 190 -7.42 4.47 14.65
N GLY A 191 -6.73 4.88 13.58
CA GLY A 191 -5.31 4.58 13.39
C GLY A 191 -4.41 5.36 14.34
N ALA A 192 -3.21 4.84 14.59
CA ALA A 192 -2.15 5.63 15.19
C ALA A 192 -1.76 6.76 14.21
N ALA A 193 -1.66 8.01 14.73
CA ALA A 193 -1.23 9.15 13.92
C ALA A 193 0.29 9.04 13.66
N LYS A 194 0.68 8.31 12.63
CA LYS A 194 2.06 8.06 12.24
C LYS A 194 2.27 8.43 10.78
N GLY A 195 3.52 8.72 10.44
CA GLY A 195 3.85 9.18 9.09
C GLY A 195 3.21 10.52 8.75
N ASP A 196 2.95 10.73 7.46
CA ASP A 196 2.30 11.93 6.93
C ASP A 196 0.78 11.74 6.84
N GLU A 197 0.32 10.48 6.70
CA GLU A 197 -1.07 10.09 6.62
C GLU A 197 -1.26 8.65 7.11
N THR A 198 -2.37 8.37 7.78
CA THR A 198 -2.73 7.03 8.26
C THR A 198 -4.21 6.75 8.00
N VAL A 199 -4.49 5.57 7.44
CA VAL A 199 -5.84 5.00 7.35
C VAL A 199 -5.83 3.66 8.06
N ALA A 200 -6.78 3.45 8.98
CA ALA A 200 -6.96 2.16 9.63
C ALA A 200 -8.41 1.67 9.45
N PHE A 201 -8.56 0.37 9.30
CA PHE A 201 -9.87 -0.27 9.11
C PHE A 201 -9.89 -1.71 9.63
N ALA A 202 -11.08 -2.15 10.03
CA ALA A 202 -11.38 -3.55 10.30
C ALA A 202 -12.16 -4.16 9.15
N SER A 203 -11.94 -5.45 8.90
CA SER A 203 -12.68 -6.25 7.93
C SER A 203 -13.20 -7.52 8.58
N ASP A 204 -14.51 -7.71 8.56
CA ASP A 204 -15.17 -8.92 9.02
C ASP A 204 -15.24 -9.93 7.86
N VAL A 205 -14.63 -11.09 8.04
CA VAL A 205 -14.52 -12.15 7.03
C VAL A 205 -15.35 -13.36 7.46
N ASP A 206 -16.17 -13.86 6.54
CA ASP A 206 -16.94 -15.09 6.73
C ASP A 206 -16.01 -16.31 6.70
N MET A 207 -16.01 -17.08 7.76
CA MET A 207 -15.18 -18.27 7.93
C MET A 207 -15.95 -19.57 7.62
N GLU A 208 -16.90 -19.52 6.68
CA GLU A 208 -17.63 -20.68 6.11
C GLU A 208 -18.20 -21.66 7.15
N GLY A 209 -18.89 -21.13 8.16
CA GLY A 209 -19.54 -21.93 9.21
C GLY A 209 -18.81 -21.93 10.55
N GLU A 210 -17.60 -21.45 10.61
CA GLU A 210 -16.83 -21.23 11.84
C GLU A 210 -17.12 -19.85 12.49
N GLY A 211 -18.01 -19.06 11.88
CA GLY A 211 -18.36 -17.71 12.34
C GLY A 211 -17.71 -16.61 11.50
N THR A 212 -17.39 -15.51 12.15
CA THR A 212 -16.76 -14.33 11.51
C THR A 212 -15.43 -14.04 12.18
N ALA A 213 -14.38 -13.84 11.38
CA ALA A 213 -13.10 -13.36 11.86
C ALA A 213 -12.93 -11.87 11.52
N THR A 214 -12.52 -11.06 12.48
CA THR A 214 -12.29 -9.63 12.30
C THR A 214 -10.79 -9.36 12.22
N PHE A 215 -10.34 -8.81 11.07
CA PHE A 215 -8.95 -8.46 10.80
C PHE A 215 -8.75 -6.96 10.88
N HIS A 216 -7.65 -6.53 11.50
CA HIS A 216 -7.27 -5.13 11.64
C HIS A 216 -6.13 -4.78 10.69
N THR A 217 -6.30 -3.70 9.95
CA THR A 217 -5.33 -3.23 8.95
C THR A 217 -5.01 -1.76 9.19
N ALA A 218 -3.72 -1.43 9.14
CA ALA A 218 -3.25 -0.05 9.13
C ALA A 218 -2.45 0.22 7.86
N VAL A 219 -2.65 1.37 7.25
CA VAL A 219 -1.93 1.85 6.07
C VAL A 219 -1.35 3.21 6.41
N VAL A 220 -0.03 3.37 6.28
CA VAL A 220 0.69 4.57 6.66
C VAL A 220 1.53 5.07 5.50
N ARG A 221 1.38 6.35 5.13
CA ARG A 221 2.23 7.00 4.15
C ARG A 221 3.33 7.82 4.83
N LYS A 222 4.52 7.72 4.27
CA LYS A 222 5.65 8.61 4.57
C LYS A 222 6.35 8.98 3.27
N GLY A 223 6.32 10.24 2.90
CA GLY A 223 6.80 10.70 1.59
C GLY A 223 6.05 10.00 0.45
N ASN A 224 6.81 9.37 -0.43
CA ASN A 224 6.31 8.58 -1.56
C ASN A 224 6.23 7.06 -1.28
N THR A 225 6.38 6.64 -0.03
CA THR A 225 6.31 5.25 0.40
C THR A 225 5.06 5.01 1.24
N VAL A 226 4.39 3.90 0.99
CA VAL A 226 3.24 3.43 1.77
C VAL A 226 3.62 2.12 2.45
N ALA A 227 3.38 2.04 3.75
CA ALA A 227 3.49 0.83 4.55
C ALA A 227 2.09 0.31 4.88
N THR A 228 1.87 -0.98 4.68
CA THR A 228 0.65 -1.70 5.05
C THR A 228 0.96 -2.67 6.17
N PHE A 229 0.06 -2.80 7.12
CA PHE A 229 0.18 -3.70 8.26
C PHE A 229 -1.14 -4.40 8.48
N TYR A 230 -1.13 -5.72 8.64
CA TYR A 230 -2.29 -6.43 9.15
C TYR A 230 -1.88 -7.59 10.03
N THR A 231 -2.69 -7.90 11.04
CA THR A 231 -2.36 -8.92 12.03
C THR A 231 -3.27 -10.12 11.88
N VAL A 232 -2.69 -11.32 11.96
CA VAL A 232 -3.37 -12.62 11.97
C VAL A 232 -2.95 -13.39 13.22
N ASN A 233 -3.94 -13.99 13.88
CA ASN A 233 -3.75 -14.98 14.93
C ASN A 233 -4.42 -16.27 14.48
N PHE A 234 -3.65 -17.30 14.18
CA PHE A 234 -4.17 -18.54 13.62
C PHE A 234 -5.08 -19.31 14.59
N ALA A 235 -4.81 -19.23 15.90
CA ALA A 235 -5.68 -19.84 16.90
C ALA A 235 -7.01 -19.11 17.04
N ALA A 236 -7.03 -17.78 16.96
CA ALA A 236 -8.24 -16.98 16.95
C ALA A 236 -9.01 -17.17 15.64
N MET A 237 -8.32 -17.22 14.50
CA MET A 237 -8.93 -17.46 13.18
C MET A 237 -9.67 -18.80 13.13
N ALA A 238 -9.08 -19.88 13.66
CA ALA A 238 -9.69 -21.21 13.70
C ALA A 238 -10.94 -21.29 14.60
N LYS A 239 -11.19 -20.32 15.46
CA LYS A 239 -12.35 -20.25 16.36
C LYS A 239 -13.40 -19.24 15.90
N GLY A 240 -13.13 -18.52 14.81
CA GLY A 240 -13.90 -17.34 14.41
C GLY A 240 -13.87 -16.28 15.51
N GLY A 241 -13.06 -15.26 15.39
CA GLY A 241 -12.91 -14.25 16.44
C GLY A 241 -12.18 -13.00 15.95
N GLU A 242 -11.97 -12.09 16.86
CA GLU A 242 -11.21 -10.86 16.61
C GLU A 242 -9.70 -11.16 16.61
N MET A 243 -9.02 -10.75 15.55
CA MET A 243 -7.56 -10.81 15.49
C MET A 243 -6.97 -9.73 16.38
N GLY A 244 -5.71 -9.90 16.77
CA GLY A 244 -4.97 -8.86 17.49
C GLY A 244 -4.92 -7.55 16.70
N ALA A 245 -4.99 -6.42 17.38
CA ALA A 245 -4.74 -5.13 16.77
C ALA A 245 -3.32 -5.06 16.23
N VAL A 246 -3.08 -4.28 15.16
CA VAL A 246 -1.73 -4.05 14.66
C VAL A 246 -0.85 -3.42 15.76
N PRO A 247 0.27 -4.04 16.17
CA PRO A 247 1.07 -3.56 17.26
C PRO A 247 1.71 -2.19 16.96
N ALA A 248 1.47 -1.20 17.81
CA ALA A 248 2.01 0.15 17.64
C ALA A 248 3.55 0.16 17.55
N ALA A 249 4.23 -0.73 18.31
CA ALA A 249 5.69 -0.85 18.26
C ALA A 249 6.21 -1.27 16.89
N VAL A 250 5.48 -2.13 16.16
CA VAL A 250 5.83 -2.57 14.81
C VAL A 250 5.63 -1.42 13.83
N ILE A 251 4.49 -0.70 13.91
CA ILE A 251 4.22 0.48 13.08
C ILE A 251 5.31 1.54 13.29
N ASP A 252 5.61 1.88 14.55
CA ASP A 252 6.59 2.92 14.90
C ASP A 252 7.98 2.59 14.37
N ALA A 253 8.43 1.36 14.58
CA ALA A 253 9.73 0.93 14.12
C ALA A 253 9.83 0.94 12.58
N GLN A 254 8.80 0.46 11.88
CA GLN A 254 8.81 0.45 10.41
C GLN A 254 8.74 1.86 9.83
N VAL A 255 7.87 2.72 10.34
CA VAL A 255 7.71 4.09 9.84
C VAL A 255 8.96 4.94 10.11
N ALA A 256 9.68 4.69 11.20
CA ALA A 256 10.95 5.37 11.49
C ALA A 256 12.06 5.10 10.45
N LYS A 257 11.99 3.99 9.71
CA LYS A 257 12.92 3.66 8.62
C LYS A 257 12.57 4.34 7.29
N LEU A 258 11.35 4.86 7.15
CA LEU A 258 10.88 5.55 5.95
C LEU A 258 11.31 7.03 5.97
N LYS A 259 11.52 7.61 4.78
CA LYS A 259 11.98 9.00 4.61
C LYS A 259 10.87 9.87 4.05
#